data_4006ed29b846964d2b53ae85adffa559
#
_entry.id   4006ed29b846964d2b53ae85adffa559
#
_cell.length_a   1.000
_cell.length_b   1.000
_cell.length_c   1.000
_cell.angle_alpha   90.00
_cell.angle_beta   90.00
_cell.angle_gamma   90.00
#
_symmetry.space_group_name_H-M   'P 1'
#
loop_
_entity.id
_entity.type
_entity.pdbx_description
1 polymer ?
#
loop_
_entity_poly.entity_id
_entity_poly.type
_entity_poly.pdbx_seq_one_letter_code
_entity_poly.pdbx_strand_id
1 'polypeptide(L)'
;MEELKRIKLFAKCGDEALEWLLNQPCRRQEYPAGRRMFNPGDPCRALMVLVEGQTESRMMGEEGRELLVDRLKAPMLLAPVFLFATPNIIPVEVTAVTDCVVWHINREAFFEFMQQEPTVLRAFLEELSAKGHFLSGKMRSFAVKGLKNRVVEYLETNGSITSVADVAQQLGATRPSLSRVLSDMMDEGLVVKDGKGYRKA
;
A
#
# COMPACT_ATOMS: atom_id res chain seq x y z
N MET A 1 22.29 15.30 -6.66
CA MET A 1 21.85 14.92 -8.02
C MET A 1 21.95 13.40 -8.21
N GLU A 2 23.12 12.79 -8.05
CA GLU A 2 23.33 11.33 -8.20
C GLU A 2 22.38 10.47 -7.32
N GLU A 3 22.08 10.92 -6.10
CA GLU A 3 21.14 10.25 -5.21
C GLU A 3 19.74 10.11 -5.83
N LEU A 4 19.26 11.16 -6.52
CA LEU A 4 17.94 11.16 -7.16
C LEU A 4 17.90 10.28 -8.41
N LYS A 5 18.98 10.17 -9.17
CA LYS A 5 19.05 9.30 -10.35
C LYS A 5 18.94 7.80 -10.01
N ARG A 6 19.20 7.42 -8.78
CA ARG A 6 18.97 6.05 -8.29
C ARG A 6 17.49 5.71 -8.15
N ILE A 7 16.61 6.71 -8.15
CA ILE A 7 15.15 6.54 -8.08
C ILE A 7 14.62 6.32 -9.50
N LYS A 8 13.83 5.26 -9.69
CA LYS A 8 13.23 4.92 -11.00
C LYS A 8 12.55 6.12 -11.67
N LEU A 9 11.91 6.98 -10.86
CA LEU A 9 11.22 8.20 -11.30
C LEU A 9 12.15 9.15 -12.06
N PHE A 10 13.40 9.32 -11.62
CA PHE A 10 14.36 10.27 -12.15
C PHE A 10 15.49 9.62 -12.97
N ALA A 11 15.51 8.29 -13.07
CA ALA A 11 16.61 7.55 -13.68
C ALA A 11 16.89 7.90 -15.16
N LYS A 12 15.89 8.43 -15.86
CA LYS A 12 15.99 8.83 -17.27
C LYS A 12 16.06 10.35 -17.47
N CYS A 13 16.11 11.14 -16.39
CA CYS A 13 16.21 12.59 -16.49
C CYS A 13 17.61 13.02 -16.87
N GLY A 14 17.70 14.04 -17.72
CA GLY A 14 18.95 14.75 -18.00
C GLY A 14 19.45 15.52 -16.78
N ASP A 15 20.74 15.82 -16.77
CA ASP A 15 21.37 16.57 -15.67
C ASP A 15 20.79 17.98 -15.54
N GLU A 16 20.58 18.67 -16.66
CA GLU A 16 20.00 20.02 -16.69
C GLU A 16 18.59 20.06 -16.09
N ALA A 17 17.76 19.05 -16.41
CA ALA A 17 16.42 18.97 -15.87
C ALA A 17 16.41 18.73 -14.34
N LEU A 18 17.28 17.85 -13.84
CA LEU A 18 17.43 17.63 -12.41
C LEU A 18 18.02 18.84 -11.69
N GLU A 19 18.94 19.55 -12.31
CA GLU A 19 19.49 20.79 -11.77
C GLU A 19 18.41 21.86 -11.66
N TRP A 20 17.57 22.02 -12.68
CA TRP A 20 16.41 22.90 -12.62
C TRP A 20 15.50 22.55 -11.43
N LEU A 21 15.18 21.26 -11.25
CA LEU A 21 14.32 20.81 -10.15
C LEU A 21 14.95 21.10 -8.78
N LEU A 22 16.25 20.89 -8.63
CA LEU A 22 16.97 21.13 -7.37
C LEU A 22 17.12 22.62 -7.03
N ASN A 23 16.99 23.50 -8.02
CA ASN A 23 16.93 24.96 -7.82
C ASN A 23 15.52 25.45 -7.43
N GLN A 24 14.50 24.59 -7.48
CA GLN A 24 13.16 24.88 -6.98
C GLN A 24 13.08 24.69 -5.45
N PRO A 25 11.97 25.11 -4.79
CA PRO A 25 11.79 24.86 -3.36
C PRO A 25 11.87 23.37 -3.04
N CYS A 26 13.05 22.92 -2.66
CA CYS A 26 13.32 21.56 -2.21
C CYS A 26 14.31 21.58 -1.04
N ARG A 27 14.35 20.51 -0.26
CA ARG A 27 15.31 20.35 0.82
C ARG A 27 15.71 18.89 0.97
N ARG A 28 16.97 18.68 1.25
CA ARG A 28 17.53 17.42 1.73
C ARG A 28 17.50 17.42 3.26
N GLN A 29 16.90 16.43 3.86
CA GLN A 29 16.77 16.32 5.31
C GLN A 29 17.24 14.96 5.79
N GLU A 30 17.97 14.96 6.90
CA GLU A 30 18.44 13.78 7.59
C GLU A 30 17.54 13.50 8.81
N TYR A 31 17.24 12.22 9.02
CA TYR A 31 16.44 11.74 10.13
C TYR A 31 17.20 10.62 10.84
N PRO A 32 17.62 10.83 12.09
CA PRO A 32 18.24 9.76 12.89
C PRO A 32 17.29 8.57 13.09
N ALA A 33 17.85 7.40 13.31
CA ALA A 33 17.09 6.20 13.68
C ALA A 33 16.17 6.49 14.87
N GLY A 34 14.94 5.99 14.82
CA GLY A 34 13.88 6.22 15.81
C GLY A 34 13.16 7.56 15.66
N ARG A 35 13.60 8.46 14.78
CA ARG A 35 12.95 9.76 14.57
C ARG A 35 11.65 9.58 13.79
N ARG A 36 10.54 10.13 14.34
CA ARG A 36 9.28 10.25 13.62
C ARG A 36 9.41 11.32 12.53
N MET A 37 9.05 10.95 11.31
CA MET A 37 9.08 11.81 10.12
C MET A 37 7.75 12.50 9.89
N PHE A 38 6.64 11.75 10.02
CA PHE A 38 5.27 12.21 9.78
C PHE A 38 4.33 11.62 10.81
N ASN A 39 3.29 12.39 11.14
CA ASN A 39 2.17 11.95 11.97
C ASN A 39 0.94 11.70 11.11
N PRO A 40 0.00 10.86 11.57
CA PRO A 40 -1.32 10.77 10.96
C PRO A 40 -1.99 12.16 10.94
N GLY A 41 -2.51 12.54 9.77
CA GLY A 41 -3.14 13.85 9.56
C GLY A 41 -2.20 14.94 9.04
N ASP A 42 -0.89 14.73 9.02
CA ASP A 42 0.05 15.70 8.43
C ASP A 42 -0.23 15.91 6.93
N PRO A 43 -0.19 17.17 6.45
CA PRO A 43 -0.41 17.45 5.03
C PRO A 43 0.78 17.00 4.18
N CYS A 44 0.50 16.31 3.07
CA CYS A 44 1.49 15.88 2.09
C CYS A 44 1.80 17.02 1.09
N ARG A 45 2.68 17.94 1.48
CA ARG A 45 3.00 19.15 0.68
C ARG A 45 4.19 19.02 -0.25
N ALA A 46 4.89 17.90 -0.21
CA ALA A 46 6.10 17.65 -0.98
C ALA A 46 6.16 16.20 -1.45
N LEU A 47 6.75 15.97 -2.62
CA LEU A 47 7.23 14.64 -3.00
C LEU A 47 8.40 14.28 -2.09
N MET A 48 8.27 13.16 -1.40
CA MET A 48 9.28 12.69 -0.47
C MET A 48 10.03 11.52 -1.08
N VAL A 49 11.34 11.68 -1.23
CA VAL A 49 12.22 10.72 -1.88
C VAL A 49 13.21 10.20 -0.85
N LEU A 50 13.02 8.97 -0.38
CA LEU A 50 13.95 8.27 0.50
C LEU A 50 15.14 7.80 -0.33
N VAL A 51 16.31 8.40 -0.13
CA VAL A 51 17.54 8.06 -0.88
C VAL A 51 18.47 7.16 -0.08
N GLU A 52 18.39 7.21 1.25
CA GLU A 52 19.14 6.33 2.17
C GLU A 52 18.27 5.91 3.36
N GLY A 53 18.55 4.72 3.89
CA GLY A 53 17.94 4.19 5.10
C GLY A 53 16.68 3.35 4.89
N GLN A 54 15.97 3.12 6.00
CA GLN A 54 14.75 2.33 6.07
C GLN A 54 13.73 3.04 6.94
N THR A 55 12.46 2.98 6.53
CA THR A 55 11.33 3.53 7.29
C THR A 55 10.28 2.47 7.55
N GLU A 56 9.48 2.66 8.59
CA GLU A 56 8.25 1.90 8.80
C GLU A 56 7.07 2.85 8.95
N SER A 57 5.93 2.37 8.45
CA SER A 57 4.65 3.07 8.56
C SER A 57 3.72 2.32 9.47
N ARG A 58 3.11 2.99 10.44
CA ARG A 58 2.17 2.42 11.40
C ARG A 58 0.84 3.16 11.40
N MET A 59 -0.22 2.45 11.69
CA MET A 59 -1.57 2.98 11.85
C MET A 59 -2.14 2.53 13.18
N MET A 60 -2.85 3.42 13.87
CA MET A 60 -3.64 3.07 15.05
C MET A 60 -4.95 2.40 14.59
N GLY A 61 -5.15 1.16 15.00
CA GLY A 61 -6.42 0.47 14.85
C GLY A 61 -7.45 0.92 15.89
N GLU A 62 -8.70 0.50 15.68
CA GLU A 62 -9.79 0.68 16.63
C GLU A 62 -9.42 0.15 17.99
N GLU A 63 -9.29 -0.16 18.84
CA GLU A 63 -8.82 -0.74 20.13
C GLU A 63 -7.40 -0.29 20.55
N GLY A 64 -6.84 0.74 19.90
CA GLY A 64 -5.50 1.25 20.25
C GLY A 64 -4.36 0.31 19.89
N ARG A 65 -4.58 -0.70 19.08
CA ARG A 65 -3.52 -1.61 18.60
C ARG A 65 -2.79 -0.97 17.42
N GLU A 66 -1.47 -0.94 17.51
CA GLU A 66 -0.64 -0.51 16.39
C GLU A 66 -0.58 -1.59 15.31
N LEU A 67 -0.89 -1.19 14.07
CA LEU A 67 -0.76 -2.03 12.89
C LEU A 67 0.42 -1.54 12.06
N LEU A 68 1.39 -2.42 11.82
CA LEU A 68 2.45 -2.15 10.85
C LEU A 68 1.85 -2.23 9.44
N VAL A 69 1.86 -1.11 8.74
CA VAL A 69 1.30 -0.98 7.38
C VAL A 69 2.32 -1.39 6.34
N ASP A 70 3.55 -0.85 6.44
CA ASP A 70 4.61 -1.07 5.45
C ASP A 70 6.02 -0.84 6.05
N ARG A 71 7.03 -1.46 5.43
CA ARG A 71 8.45 -1.18 5.64
C ARG A 71 9.08 -0.87 4.29
N LEU A 72 9.67 0.30 4.19
CA LEU A 72 10.27 0.78 2.96
C LEU A 72 11.77 0.92 3.13
N LYS A 73 12.51 0.50 2.10
CA LYS A 73 13.97 0.62 2.03
C LYS A 73 14.36 1.49 0.84
N ALA A 74 15.27 2.43 1.05
CA ALA A 74 15.82 3.25 -0.01
C ALA A 74 16.46 2.41 -1.14
N PRO A 75 16.40 2.88 -2.40
CA PRO A 75 15.80 4.12 -2.87
C PRO A 75 14.29 3.97 -3.16
N MET A 76 13.43 4.88 -2.67
CA MET A 76 11.98 4.78 -2.84
C MET A 76 11.24 6.12 -2.63
N LEU A 77 10.02 6.24 -3.16
CA LEU A 77 9.11 7.33 -2.85
C LEU A 77 8.29 7.01 -1.60
N LEU A 78 8.24 7.96 -0.67
CA LEU A 78 7.38 7.88 0.52
C LEU A 78 6.03 8.52 0.21
N ALA A 79 4.95 7.81 0.48
CA ALA A 79 3.56 8.30 0.42
C ALA A 79 3.15 9.04 -0.88
N PRO A 80 3.63 8.67 -2.09
CA PRO A 80 3.38 9.43 -3.33
C PRO A 80 1.90 9.52 -3.70
N VAL A 81 1.08 8.57 -3.26
CA VAL A 81 -0.37 8.53 -3.52
C VAL A 81 -1.13 9.67 -2.87
N PHE A 82 -0.58 10.29 -1.82
CA PHE A 82 -1.23 11.39 -1.09
C PHE A 82 -0.81 12.77 -1.59
N LEU A 83 0.19 12.86 -2.46
CA LEU A 83 0.74 14.14 -2.91
C LEU A 83 -0.31 15.03 -3.58
N PHE A 84 -1.12 14.46 -4.48
CA PHE A 84 -2.19 15.13 -5.22
C PHE A 84 -3.59 14.65 -4.81
N ALA A 85 -3.71 13.95 -3.68
CA ALA A 85 -5.00 13.50 -3.16
C ALA A 85 -5.85 14.67 -2.62
N THR A 86 -7.16 14.45 -2.51
CA THR A 86 -8.07 15.36 -1.84
C THR A 86 -8.91 14.57 -0.83
N PRO A 87 -8.71 14.79 0.48
CA PRO A 87 -7.69 15.62 1.12
C PRO A 87 -6.26 15.03 0.97
N ASN A 88 -5.25 15.90 0.89
CA ASN A 88 -3.84 15.52 0.76
C ASN A 88 -3.17 15.30 2.12
N ILE A 89 -3.65 14.36 2.89
CA ILE A 89 -3.15 14.04 4.23
C ILE A 89 -2.50 12.65 4.26
N ILE A 90 -1.45 12.51 5.08
CA ILE A 90 -0.79 11.23 5.35
C ILE A 90 -1.57 10.53 6.46
N PRO A 91 -2.15 9.33 6.22
CA PRO A 91 -3.02 8.69 7.22
C PRO A 91 -2.26 7.82 8.23
N VAL A 92 -0.95 7.74 8.13
CA VAL A 92 -0.09 6.84 8.93
C VAL A 92 1.03 7.62 9.62
N GLU A 93 1.51 7.10 10.74
CA GLU A 93 2.79 7.51 11.29
C GLU A 93 3.91 6.90 10.44
N VAL A 94 4.96 7.69 10.16
CA VAL A 94 6.18 7.19 9.48
C VAL A 94 7.39 7.49 10.36
N THR A 95 8.15 6.44 10.68
CA THR A 95 9.33 6.52 11.55
C THR A 95 10.57 5.97 10.83
N ALA A 96 11.71 6.62 11.03
CA ALA A 96 13.02 6.15 10.57
C ALA A 96 13.44 4.91 11.37
N VAL A 97 13.67 3.78 10.73
CA VAL A 97 14.19 2.55 11.38
C VAL A 97 15.70 2.61 11.50
N THR A 98 16.37 3.15 10.51
CA THR A 98 17.79 3.47 10.50
C THR A 98 17.97 4.97 10.26
N ASP A 99 19.17 5.47 10.30
CA ASP A 99 19.44 6.83 9.79
C ASP A 99 18.97 6.92 8.33
N CYS A 100 18.18 7.94 8.04
CA CYS A 100 17.53 8.13 6.76
C CYS A 100 17.87 9.49 6.16
N VAL A 101 17.96 9.52 4.84
CA VAL A 101 18.08 10.74 4.05
C VAL A 101 16.88 10.86 3.12
N VAL A 102 16.17 11.99 3.21
CA VAL A 102 14.96 12.24 2.42
C VAL A 102 15.05 13.59 1.72
N TRP A 103 14.80 13.59 0.42
CA TRP A 103 14.52 14.82 -0.33
C TRP A 103 13.03 15.16 -0.26
N HIS A 104 12.74 16.40 0.08
CA HIS A 104 11.39 16.98 0.05
C HIS A 104 11.33 17.97 -1.10
N ILE A 105 10.66 17.61 -2.18
CA ILE A 105 10.48 18.45 -3.38
C ILE A 105 9.07 19.04 -3.32
N ASN A 106 8.96 20.36 -3.32
CA ASN A 106 7.66 21.04 -3.26
C ASN A 106 6.69 20.47 -4.30
N ARG A 107 5.42 20.29 -3.92
CA ARG A 107 4.38 19.69 -4.77
C ARG A 107 4.18 20.43 -6.08
N GLU A 108 4.10 21.75 -6.03
CA GLU A 108 3.86 22.57 -7.24
C GLU A 108 5.09 22.57 -8.16
N ALA A 109 6.29 22.69 -7.58
CA ALA A 109 7.55 22.58 -8.33
C ALA A 109 7.69 21.20 -9.02
N PHE A 110 7.28 20.14 -8.33
CA PHE A 110 7.27 18.80 -8.93
C PHE A 110 6.21 18.67 -10.03
N PHE A 111 5.05 19.32 -9.86
CA PHE A 111 4.03 19.35 -10.90
C PHE A 111 4.51 20.08 -12.18
N GLU A 112 5.13 21.25 -12.04
CA GLU A 112 5.76 21.98 -13.14
C GLU A 112 6.86 21.15 -13.81
N PHE A 113 7.68 20.46 -13.02
CA PHE A 113 8.70 19.56 -13.55
C PHE A 113 8.13 18.43 -14.39
N MET A 114 7.04 17.81 -13.94
CA MET A 114 6.37 16.77 -14.73
C MET A 114 5.78 17.28 -16.04
N GLN A 115 5.38 18.55 -16.11
CA GLN A 115 4.91 19.17 -17.36
C GLN A 115 6.04 19.39 -18.38
N GLN A 116 7.26 19.69 -17.90
CA GLN A 116 8.44 19.87 -18.72
C GLN A 116 9.10 18.55 -19.10
N GLU A 117 8.95 17.51 -18.24
CA GLU A 117 9.56 16.20 -18.39
C GLU A 117 8.50 15.07 -18.49
N PRO A 118 7.93 14.82 -19.67
CA PRO A 118 6.89 13.80 -19.87
C PRO A 118 7.31 12.39 -19.46
N THR A 119 8.60 12.10 -19.49
CA THR A 119 9.17 10.81 -19.02
C THR A 119 8.97 10.62 -17.53
N VAL A 120 9.13 11.69 -16.75
CA VAL A 120 8.89 11.71 -15.30
C VAL A 120 7.40 11.59 -14.99
N LEU A 121 6.56 12.32 -15.72
CA LEU A 121 5.10 12.20 -15.59
C LEU A 121 4.65 10.76 -15.79
N ARG A 122 5.12 10.12 -16.86
CA ARG A 122 4.80 8.71 -17.14
C ARG A 122 5.28 7.79 -16.03
N ALA A 123 6.52 7.95 -15.57
CA ALA A 123 7.08 7.13 -14.50
C ALA A 123 6.31 7.31 -13.18
N PHE A 124 5.85 8.53 -12.87
CA PHE A 124 5.02 8.81 -11.70
C PHE A 124 3.65 8.15 -11.78
N LEU A 125 2.98 8.21 -12.94
CA LEU A 125 1.71 7.52 -13.16
C LEU A 125 1.86 5.99 -13.07
N GLU A 126 2.94 5.43 -13.60
CA GLU A 126 3.26 4.00 -13.46
C GLU A 126 3.43 3.61 -11.97
N GLU A 127 4.13 4.42 -11.18
CA GLU A 127 4.32 4.20 -9.74
C GLU A 127 2.97 4.22 -9.00
N LEU A 128 2.11 5.22 -9.27
CA LEU A 128 0.78 5.32 -8.66
C LEU A 128 -0.11 4.13 -9.06
N SER A 129 -0.08 3.74 -10.33
CA SER A 129 -0.84 2.59 -10.85
C SER A 129 -0.39 1.29 -10.19
N ALA A 130 0.91 1.07 -10.03
CA ALA A 130 1.46 -0.09 -9.33
C ALA A 130 1.01 -0.15 -7.86
N LYS A 131 1.02 0.98 -7.16
CA LYS A 131 0.52 1.06 -5.77
C LYS A 131 -0.98 0.80 -5.68
N GLY A 132 -1.77 1.32 -6.62
CA GLY A 132 -3.21 1.04 -6.72
C GLY A 132 -3.50 -0.44 -6.96
N HIS A 133 -2.76 -1.06 -7.86
CA HIS A 133 -2.88 -2.50 -8.13
C HIS A 133 -2.51 -3.35 -6.91
N PHE A 134 -1.41 -3.02 -6.24
CA PHE A 134 -0.98 -3.68 -5.00
C PHE A 134 -2.02 -3.58 -3.88
N LEU A 135 -2.60 -2.38 -3.68
CA LEU A 135 -3.62 -2.15 -2.67
C LEU A 135 -4.90 -2.95 -2.97
N SER A 136 -5.34 -2.97 -4.24
CA SER A 136 -6.48 -3.78 -4.69
C SER A 136 -6.25 -5.27 -4.43
N GLY A 137 -5.03 -5.77 -4.65
CA GLY A 137 -4.63 -7.14 -4.33
C GLY A 137 -4.72 -7.45 -2.83
N LYS A 138 -4.22 -6.54 -1.97
CA LYS A 138 -4.35 -6.67 -0.51
C LYS A 138 -5.81 -6.66 -0.06
N MET A 139 -6.63 -5.74 -0.55
CA MET A 139 -8.07 -5.69 -0.22
C MET A 139 -8.77 -7.00 -0.60
N ARG A 140 -8.47 -7.56 -1.77
CA ARG A 140 -9.01 -8.86 -2.18
C ARG A 140 -8.57 -9.97 -1.22
N SER A 141 -7.30 -10.00 -0.83
CA SER A 141 -6.77 -10.98 0.14
C SER A 141 -7.46 -10.87 1.50
N PHE A 142 -7.70 -9.65 2.01
CA PHE A 142 -8.43 -9.45 3.26
C PHE A 142 -9.89 -9.88 3.15
N ALA A 143 -10.56 -9.57 2.04
CA ALA A 143 -11.94 -10.00 1.82
C ALA A 143 -12.06 -11.54 1.79
N VAL A 144 -11.11 -12.23 1.14
CA VAL A 144 -11.08 -13.70 1.11
C VAL A 144 -10.82 -14.29 2.49
N LYS A 145 -9.84 -13.75 3.25
CA LYS A 145 -9.57 -14.19 4.62
C LYS A 145 -10.77 -13.97 5.55
N GLY A 146 -11.43 -12.81 5.44
CA GLY A 146 -12.65 -12.53 6.18
C GLY A 146 -13.78 -13.50 5.84
N LEU A 147 -13.95 -13.86 4.57
CA LEU A 147 -14.94 -14.85 4.13
C LEU A 147 -14.61 -16.26 4.64
N LYS A 148 -13.34 -16.64 4.66
CA LYS A 148 -12.90 -17.93 5.22
C LYS A 148 -13.30 -18.10 6.69
N ASN A 149 -13.07 -17.08 7.52
CA ASN A 149 -13.47 -17.12 8.92
C ASN A 149 -14.99 -17.24 9.06
N ARG A 150 -15.77 -16.50 8.27
CA ARG A 150 -17.24 -16.62 8.24
C ARG A 150 -17.71 -18.00 7.81
N VAL A 151 -16.99 -18.65 6.90
CA VAL A 151 -17.27 -20.04 6.49
C VAL A 151 -17.00 -21.01 7.64
N VAL A 152 -15.92 -20.83 8.39
CA VAL A 152 -15.61 -21.65 9.57
C VAL A 152 -16.72 -21.53 10.61
N GLU A 153 -17.10 -20.32 10.99
CA GLU A 153 -18.19 -20.05 11.93
C GLU A 153 -19.53 -20.64 11.46
N TYR A 154 -19.82 -20.50 10.16
CA TYR A 154 -21.02 -21.09 9.58
C TYR A 154 -21.03 -22.61 9.71
N LEU A 155 -19.91 -23.27 9.40
CA LEU A 155 -19.78 -24.73 9.51
C LEU A 155 -19.83 -25.20 10.97
N GLU A 156 -19.29 -24.44 11.91
CA GLU A 156 -19.39 -24.73 13.34
C GLU A 156 -20.83 -24.64 13.86
N THR A 157 -21.60 -23.71 13.32
CA THR A 157 -22.99 -23.49 13.73
C THR A 157 -23.97 -24.44 13.03
N ASN A 158 -23.76 -24.69 11.73
CA ASN A 158 -24.73 -25.39 10.87
C ASN A 158 -24.30 -26.82 10.46
N GLY A 159 -23.05 -27.18 10.75
CA GLY A 159 -22.48 -28.50 10.45
C GLY A 159 -22.03 -28.68 9.00
N SER A 160 -22.80 -28.22 8.02
CA SER A 160 -22.51 -28.42 6.59
C SER A 160 -23.05 -27.28 5.71
N ILE A 161 -22.48 -27.15 4.52
CA ILE A 161 -22.92 -26.30 3.43
C ILE A 161 -23.60 -27.18 2.39
N THR A 162 -24.89 -27.10 2.25
CA THR A 162 -25.65 -27.88 1.27
C THR A 162 -25.85 -27.15 -0.06
N SER A 163 -25.90 -25.80 -0.02
CA SER A 163 -26.03 -24.94 -1.19
C SER A 163 -25.03 -23.80 -1.11
N VAL A 164 -24.04 -23.81 -2.00
CA VAL A 164 -23.01 -22.74 -2.06
C VAL A 164 -23.64 -21.38 -2.41
N ALA A 165 -24.72 -21.36 -3.21
CA ALA A 165 -25.37 -20.13 -3.61
C ALA A 165 -26.08 -19.46 -2.40
N ASP A 166 -26.83 -20.23 -1.63
CA ASP A 166 -27.59 -19.72 -0.48
C ASP A 166 -26.66 -19.27 0.65
N VAL A 167 -25.61 -20.07 0.91
CA VAL A 167 -24.62 -19.72 1.94
C VAL A 167 -23.81 -18.50 1.53
N ALA A 168 -23.46 -18.34 0.24
CA ALA A 168 -22.81 -17.13 -0.24
C ALA A 168 -23.65 -15.89 0.05
N GLN A 169 -24.95 -15.95 -0.21
CA GLN A 169 -25.88 -14.85 0.09
C GLN A 169 -25.95 -14.57 1.60
N GLN A 170 -26.08 -15.60 2.44
CA GLN A 170 -26.10 -15.46 3.90
C GLN A 170 -24.80 -14.86 4.46
N LEU A 171 -23.67 -15.24 3.87
CA LEU A 171 -22.36 -14.71 4.26
C LEU A 171 -22.02 -13.36 3.59
N GLY A 172 -22.94 -12.72 2.87
CA GLY A 172 -22.70 -11.46 2.17
C GLY A 172 -21.58 -11.55 1.13
N ALA A 173 -21.47 -12.69 0.44
CA ALA A 173 -20.44 -12.96 -0.56
C ALA A 173 -21.07 -13.37 -1.91
N THR A 174 -20.27 -13.31 -2.98
CA THR A 174 -20.68 -13.88 -4.26
C THR A 174 -20.40 -15.38 -4.30
N ARG A 175 -21.23 -16.14 -5.02
CA ARG A 175 -21.02 -17.59 -5.21
C ARG A 175 -19.61 -17.94 -5.73
N PRO A 176 -19.02 -17.22 -6.72
CA PRO A 176 -17.66 -17.49 -7.16
C PRO A 176 -16.60 -17.26 -6.05
N SER A 177 -16.79 -16.23 -5.21
CA SER A 177 -15.88 -15.95 -4.08
C SER A 177 -15.93 -17.06 -3.04
N LEU A 178 -17.15 -17.51 -2.67
CA LEU A 178 -17.31 -18.61 -1.71
C LEU A 178 -16.75 -19.91 -2.28
N SER A 179 -17.01 -20.23 -3.56
CA SER A 179 -16.48 -21.45 -4.19
C SER A 179 -14.96 -21.48 -4.17
N ARG A 180 -14.28 -20.34 -4.40
CA ARG A 180 -12.81 -20.23 -4.32
C ARG A 180 -12.30 -20.47 -2.91
N VAL A 181 -12.93 -19.82 -1.91
CA VAL A 181 -12.56 -20.02 -0.50
C VAL A 181 -12.75 -21.47 -0.07
N LEU A 182 -13.82 -22.13 -0.48
CA LEU A 182 -14.03 -23.54 -0.18
C LEU A 182 -12.99 -24.45 -0.85
N SER A 183 -12.56 -24.13 -2.08
CA SER A 183 -11.47 -24.82 -2.74
C SER A 183 -10.16 -24.67 -1.96
N ASP A 184 -9.79 -23.44 -1.59
CA ASP A 184 -8.57 -23.18 -0.81
C ASP A 184 -8.61 -23.91 0.55
N MET A 185 -9.79 -23.94 1.21
CA MET A 185 -9.98 -24.66 2.48
C MET A 185 -9.92 -26.19 2.31
N MET A 186 -10.32 -26.71 1.17
CA MET A 186 -10.12 -28.16 0.85
C MET A 186 -8.63 -28.49 0.68
N ASP A 187 -7.91 -27.66 -0.05
CA ASP A 187 -6.45 -27.83 -0.26
C ASP A 187 -5.68 -27.75 1.06
N GLU A 188 -6.18 -26.95 2.01
CA GLU A 188 -5.64 -26.87 3.38
C GLU A 188 -6.13 -27.99 4.33
N GLY A 189 -7.02 -28.86 3.89
CA GLY A 189 -7.56 -29.93 4.70
C GLY A 189 -8.57 -29.49 5.79
N LEU A 190 -9.12 -28.28 5.69
CA LEU A 190 -10.07 -27.72 6.68
C LEU A 190 -11.52 -28.12 6.40
N VAL A 191 -11.84 -28.39 5.15
CA VAL A 191 -13.18 -28.85 4.72
C VAL A 191 -13.06 -30.02 3.75
N VAL A 192 -14.08 -30.85 3.73
CA VAL A 192 -14.18 -31.95 2.77
C VAL A 192 -15.49 -31.86 2.01
N LYS A 193 -15.50 -32.39 0.80
CA LYS A 193 -16.74 -32.49 0.00
C LYS A 193 -17.66 -33.55 0.60
N ASP A 194 -18.93 -33.21 0.73
CA ASP A 194 -19.96 -34.10 1.22
C ASP A 194 -21.15 -34.07 0.26
N GLY A 195 -21.23 -35.06 -0.65
CA GLY A 195 -22.19 -35.07 -1.74
C GLY A 195 -22.06 -33.83 -2.65
N LYS A 196 -23.12 -33.02 -2.72
CA LYS A 196 -23.14 -31.73 -3.45
C LYS A 196 -22.68 -30.55 -2.59
N GLY A 197 -22.35 -30.79 -1.33
CA GLY A 197 -22.00 -29.78 -0.34
C GLY A 197 -20.58 -29.91 0.22
N TYR A 198 -20.37 -29.24 1.38
CA TYR A 198 -19.11 -29.24 2.11
C TYR A 198 -19.38 -29.35 3.61
N ARG A 199 -18.47 -30.01 4.33
CA ARG A 199 -18.47 -30.06 5.80
C ARG A 199 -17.05 -29.86 6.34
N LYS A 200 -16.94 -29.60 7.62
CA LYS A 200 -15.62 -29.54 8.31
C LYS A 200 -14.93 -30.91 8.19
N ALA A 201 -13.62 -30.89 7.94
CA ALA A 201 -12.79 -32.09 7.84
C ALA A 201 -12.64 -32.79 9.19
#